data_cf4bfddac1062889093a39ec8132bd46
#
_entry.id   cf4bfddac1062889093a39ec8132bd46
#
_cell.length_a   1.000
_cell.length_b   1.000
_cell.length_c   1.000
_cell.angle_alpha   90.00
_cell.angle_beta   90.00
_cell.angle_gamma   90.00
#
_symmetry.space_group_name_H-M   'P 1'
#
loop_
_entity.id
_entity.type
_entity.pdbx_description
1 polymer ?
#
loop_
_entity_poly.entity_id
_entity_poly.type
_entity_poly.pdbx_seq_one_letter_code
_entity_poly.pdbx_strand_id
1 'polypeptide(L)'
;MEVLKSLFEQHFGSPVAQVQPLQGQLGGSGRQIIRLTGKGATAIGILYGVREENVAFLEFSRHFLKHGLPVPEIYAEDLNHGAYLEEDLGDTSLFELLSKNRVGENIAPQAVEAYRRAVAVLPRFQVEAGRDLNYKVCYPRGSFDRQSIAWDLNYFKYYFLRLAGLSFNEQALETDFGRLTKFLLNADRDYFLYRDFQSRNIMMRDGQPYFLDYQGGRKGALQYDVASLVFDAKADLPPELRQRLLDHYLDALADFIAVSRESFLHYYYAYVYIRIMQALGAYGFRGFYERKVHFLQSVPYALKNLRWLLHNVTLPVALPALMDAFHGMLASEKLQGLASEADTLVARVFSFSFHRGLPKDETGNGGGFIFDGRSLPNPGREERFKTLTGKDAPVIEYLNQQESVHQFLASVMSLVDASVSNYQQRRFKNLMVSFGCTGGQHRSVYLAEQLAKHLRSRNIEVIVRHRELERAGAERVPDTPGDEVGPDRAAAATIGPESIRQ
;
A
#
# COMPACT_ATOMS: atom_id res chain seq x y z
N MET A 1 -23.75 11.60 -1.13
CA MET A 1 -23.31 12.33 -2.34
C MET A 1 -24.07 13.64 -2.50
N GLU A 2 -25.39 13.65 -2.47
CA GLU A 2 -26.20 14.87 -2.64
C GLU A 2 -25.88 15.97 -1.61
N VAL A 3 -25.56 15.59 -0.37
CA VAL A 3 -25.14 16.56 0.66
C VAL A 3 -23.88 17.33 0.25
N LEU A 4 -22.88 16.65 -0.34
CA LEU A 4 -21.66 17.31 -0.79
C LEU A 4 -21.91 18.27 -1.96
N LYS A 5 -22.80 17.91 -2.90
CA LYS A 5 -23.20 18.80 -3.99
C LYS A 5 -23.92 20.02 -3.46
N SER A 6 -24.85 19.83 -2.51
CA SER A 6 -25.57 20.93 -1.87
C SER A 6 -24.62 21.90 -1.15
N LEU A 7 -23.66 21.37 -0.38
CA LEU A 7 -22.63 22.19 0.27
C LEU A 7 -21.80 22.98 -0.74
N PHE A 8 -21.39 22.33 -1.84
CA PHE A 8 -20.63 22.97 -2.91
C PHE A 8 -21.41 24.11 -3.57
N GLU A 9 -22.67 23.84 -3.95
CA GLU A 9 -23.56 24.83 -4.58
C GLU A 9 -23.84 26.01 -3.66
N GLN A 10 -24.05 25.77 -2.37
CA GLN A 10 -24.25 26.82 -1.37
C GLN A 10 -22.99 27.69 -1.20
N HIS A 11 -21.81 27.09 -1.20
CA HIS A 11 -20.56 27.83 -0.99
C HIS A 11 -20.12 28.60 -2.23
N PHE A 12 -20.13 27.95 -3.41
CA PHE A 12 -19.57 28.52 -4.65
C PHE A 12 -20.62 29.19 -5.55
N GLY A 13 -21.91 29.08 -5.23
CA GLY A 13 -23.01 29.67 -6.02
C GLY A 13 -23.17 29.06 -7.42
N SER A 14 -22.59 27.89 -7.68
CA SER A 14 -22.65 27.22 -8.98
C SER A 14 -22.81 25.71 -8.81
N PRO A 15 -23.55 25.03 -9.71
CA PRO A 15 -23.76 23.60 -9.63
C PRO A 15 -22.48 22.81 -9.87
N VAL A 16 -22.41 21.62 -9.29
CA VAL A 16 -21.31 20.65 -9.54
C VAL A 16 -21.47 20.10 -10.95
N ALA A 17 -20.44 20.32 -11.79
CA ALA A 17 -20.38 19.83 -13.16
C ALA A 17 -19.75 18.43 -13.25
N GLN A 18 -18.76 18.12 -12.37
CA GLN A 18 -18.06 16.83 -12.37
C GLN A 18 -17.84 16.36 -10.94
N VAL A 19 -17.96 15.04 -10.76
CA VAL A 19 -17.69 14.34 -9.50
C VAL A 19 -16.66 13.24 -9.79
N GLN A 20 -15.51 13.30 -9.11
CA GLN A 20 -14.42 12.35 -9.30
C GLN A 20 -14.02 11.73 -7.95
N PRO A 21 -14.33 10.45 -7.70
CA PRO A 21 -13.80 9.76 -6.53
C PRO A 21 -12.28 9.69 -6.55
N LEU A 22 -11.63 10.08 -5.47
CA LEU A 22 -10.17 10.00 -5.28
C LEU A 22 -9.77 8.71 -4.54
N GLN A 23 -10.42 7.59 -4.87
CA GLN A 23 -10.18 6.30 -4.23
C GLN A 23 -8.77 5.79 -4.55
N GLY A 24 -8.00 5.47 -3.52
CA GLY A 24 -6.71 4.78 -3.59
C GLY A 24 -5.47 5.66 -3.35
N GLN A 25 -5.55 6.97 -3.33
CA GLN A 25 -4.39 7.84 -3.03
C GLN A 25 -4.19 8.09 -1.53
N LEU A 26 -5.24 8.10 -0.74
CA LEU A 26 -5.21 8.44 0.68
C LEU A 26 -5.63 7.25 1.56
N GLY A 27 -4.76 6.26 1.69
CA GLY A 27 -4.70 5.33 2.81
C GLY A 27 -5.96 4.54 3.18
N GLY A 28 -5.82 3.63 4.08
CA GLY A 28 -6.79 2.64 4.55
C GLY A 28 -7.94 3.13 5.44
N SER A 29 -8.35 4.40 5.42
CA SER A 29 -9.53 4.87 6.15
C SER A 29 -10.82 4.55 5.38
N GLY A 30 -11.93 4.39 6.10
CA GLY A 30 -13.26 4.24 5.49
C GLY A 30 -13.86 5.54 4.94
N ARG A 31 -13.06 6.62 4.82
CA ARG A 31 -13.47 7.91 4.25
C ARG A 31 -13.70 7.81 2.75
N GLN A 32 -14.80 8.39 2.29
CA GLN A 32 -14.99 8.65 0.87
C GLN A 32 -14.44 10.05 0.57
N ILE A 33 -13.46 10.13 -0.31
CA ILE A 33 -12.78 11.36 -0.70
C ILE A 33 -13.12 11.60 -2.17
N ILE A 34 -13.67 12.77 -2.47
CA ILE A 34 -14.32 13.05 -3.75
C ILE A 34 -13.94 14.45 -4.19
N ARG A 35 -13.37 14.59 -5.38
CA ARG A 35 -13.19 15.91 -6.01
C ARG A 35 -14.49 16.33 -6.66
N LEU A 36 -14.94 17.52 -6.33
CA LEU A 36 -16.09 18.19 -6.92
C LEU A 36 -15.59 19.37 -7.77
N THR A 37 -16.02 19.44 -9.02
CA THR A 37 -15.65 20.54 -9.93
C THR A 37 -16.90 21.23 -10.42
N GLY A 38 -16.95 22.53 -10.30
CA GLY A 38 -17.98 23.41 -10.83
C GLY A 38 -17.40 24.47 -11.76
N LYS A 39 -18.19 25.49 -12.10
CA LYS A 39 -17.73 26.59 -12.96
C LYS A 39 -16.70 27.46 -12.21
N GLY A 40 -15.41 27.25 -12.53
CA GLY A 40 -14.31 28.06 -11.98
C GLY A 40 -13.92 27.71 -10.53
N ALA A 41 -14.44 26.62 -9.98
CA ALA A 41 -14.14 26.20 -8.62
C ALA A 41 -13.92 24.67 -8.52
N THR A 42 -13.03 24.25 -7.63
CA THR A 42 -12.83 22.84 -7.22
C THR A 42 -12.81 22.76 -5.71
N ALA A 43 -13.28 21.64 -5.18
CA ALA A 43 -13.21 21.33 -3.76
C ALA A 43 -13.07 19.82 -3.54
N ILE A 44 -12.47 19.43 -2.43
CA ILE A 44 -12.47 18.06 -1.96
C ILE A 44 -13.63 17.88 -0.97
N GLY A 45 -14.53 16.98 -1.31
CA GLY A 45 -15.64 16.57 -0.45
C GLY A 45 -15.28 15.30 0.31
N ILE A 46 -15.52 15.31 1.61
CA ILE A 46 -15.31 14.16 2.49
C ILE A 46 -16.65 13.69 3.02
N LEU A 47 -16.86 12.35 2.99
CA LEU A 47 -17.94 11.67 3.70
C LEU A 47 -17.36 10.64 4.65
N TYR A 48 -17.63 10.79 5.95
CA TYR A 48 -17.16 9.88 6.97
C TYR A 48 -18.05 9.83 8.19
N GLY A 49 -18.39 8.61 8.63
CA GLY A 49 -19.39 8.40 9.69
C GLY A 49 -18.88 8.61 11.13
N VAL A 50 -17.56 8.71 11.36
CA VAL A 50 -17.03 8.95 12.72
C VAL A 50 -17.00 10.45 12.98
N ARG A 51 -18.04 10.93 13.67
CA ARG A 51 -18.25 12.37 13.93
C ARG A 51 -17.10 13.01 14.67
N GLU A 52 -16.55 12.33 15.66
CA GLU A 52 -15.47 12.83 16.51
C GLU A 52 -14.19 13.11 15.71
N GLU A 53 -13.85 12.26 14.73
CA GLU A 53 -12.72 12.50 13.85
C GLU A 53 -12.95 13.70 12.91
N ASN A 54 -14.19 13.86 12.41
CA ASN A 54 -14.52 15.02 11.59
C ASN A 54 -14.44 16.31 12.42
N VAL A 55 -14.96 16.32 13.65
CA VAL A 55 -14.84 17.46 14.56
C VAL A 55 -13.38 17.79 14.82
N ALA A 56 -12.54 16.81 15.14
CA ALA A 56 -11.11 17.02 15.37
C ALA A 56 -10.43 17.64 14.14
N PHE A 57 -10.70 17.11 12.95
CA PHE A 57 -10.12 17.65 11.70
C PHE A 57 -10.53 19.11 11.47
N LEU A 58 -11.82 19.42 11.56
CA LEU A 58 -12.37 20.76 11.30
C LEU A 58 -11.86 21.79 12.32
N GLU A 59 -11.86 21.45 13.61
CA GLU A 59 -11.34 22.31 14.67
C GLU A 59 -9.84 22.57 14.51
N PHE A 60 -9.06 21.52 14.21
CA PHE A 60 -7.62 21.65 13.99
C PHE A 60 -7.32 22.47 12.73
N SER A 61 -8.04 22.27 11.64
CA SER A 61 -7.85 23.05 10.40
C SER A 61 -8.05 24.53 10.66
N ARG A 62 -9.13 24.93 11.33
CA ARG A 62 -9.40 26.32 11.68
C ARG A 62 -8.33 26.91 12.59
N HIS A 63 -7.90 26.12 13.57
CA HIS A 63 -6.86 26.54 14.50
C HIS A 63 -5.51 26.75 13.78
N PHE A 64 -5.10 25.81 12.94
CA PHE A 64 -3.85 25.89 12.19
C PHE A 64 -3.86 27.02 11.16
N LEU A 65 -4.98 27.24 10.46
CA LEU A 65 -5.15 28.40 9.56
C LEU A 65 -5.00 29.72 10.30
N LYS A 66 -5.57 29.84 11.51
CA LYS A 66 -5.44 31.03 12.37
C LYS A 66 -3.98 31.31 12.73
N HIS A 67 -3.16 30.27 12.88
CA HIS A 67 -1.70 30.37 13.11
C HIS A 67 -0.90 30.52 11.80
N GLY A 68 -1.56 30.69 10.64
CA GLY A 68 -0.91 30.82 9.33
C GLY A 68 -0.13 29.58 8.91
N LEU A 69 -0.57 28.39 9.33
CA LEU A 69 -0.01 27.11 8.93
C LEU A 69 -0.64 26.66 7.61
N PRO A 70 0.13 26.05 6.69
CA PRO A 70 -0.34 25.65 5.37
C PRO A 70 -1.15 24.35 5.45
N VAL A 71 -2.41 24.48 5.77
CA VAL A 71 -3.42 23.42 5.80
C VAL A 71 -4.60 23.81 4.90
N PRO A 72 -5.45 22.87 4.45
CA PRO A 72 -6.58 23.20 3.59
C PRO A 72 -7.58 24.10 4.29
N GLU A 73 -8.12 25.06 3.55
CA GLU A 73 -9.28 25.86 3.98
C GLU A 73 -10.52 24.97 4.03
N ILE A 74 -11.36 25.18 5.06
CA ILE A 74 -12.66 24.50 5.19
C ILE A 74 -13.73 25.39 4.60
N TYR A 75 -14.36 24.96 3.52
CA TYR A 75 -15.37 25.72 2.81
C TYR A 75 -16.77 25.56 3.39
N ALA A 76 -17.16 24.35 3.74
CA ALA A 76 -18.48 24.05 4.29
C ALA A 76 -18.49 22.76 5.09
N GLU A 77 -19.45 22.60 6.00
CA GLU A 77 -19.62 21.37 6.79
C GLU A 77 -21.08 21.03 7.06
N ASP A 78 -21.36 19.72 7.13
CA ASP A 78 -22.61 19.16 7.66
C ASP A 78 -22.26 17.93 8.50
N LEU A 79 -21.98 18.17 9.77
CA LEU A 79 -21.61 17.13 10.72
C LEU A 79 -22.73 16.14 11.03
N ASN A 80 -24.01 16.48 10.73
CA ASN A 80 -25.11 15.55 10.93
C ASN A 80 -25.11 14.44 9.87
N HIS A 81 -24.62 14.77 8.67
CA HIS A 81 -24.43 13.80 7.60
C HIS A 81 -22.98 13.33 7.46
N GLY A 82 -22.09 13.72 8.38
CA GLY A 82 -20.67 13.36 8.34
C GLY A 82 -19.95 13.90 7.10
N ALA A 83 -20.36 15.07 6.60
CA ALA A 83 -19.90 15.68 5.35
C ALA A 83 -19.18 17.00 5.59
N TYR A 84 -18.11 17.26 4.82
CA TYR A 84 -17.50 18.59 4.73
C TYR A 84 -16.78 18.79 3.39
N LEU A 85 -16.53 20.05 3.06
CA LEU A 85 -15.76 20.48 1.91
C LEU A 85 -14.49 21.18 2.37
N GLU A 86 -13.38 20.82 1.74
CA GLU A 86 -12.09 21.44 1.97
C GLU A 86 -11.44 21.86 0.65
N GLU A 87 -10.39 22.67 0.74
CA GLU A 87 -9.60 23.14 -0.38
C GLU A 87 -8.97 21.98 -1.16
N ASP A 88 -9.03 22.07 -2.49
CA ASP A 88 -8.34 21.14 -3.38
C ASP A 88 -6.87 21.56 -3.54
N LEU A 89 -5.98 20.79 -2.94
CA LEU A 89 -4.52 21.01 -2.97
C LEU A 89 -3.83 20.34 -4.19
N GLY A 90 -4.60 19.81 -5.12
CA GLY A 90 -4.09 19.13 -6.32
C GLY A 90 -3.72 17.66 -6.08
N ASP A 91 -2.84 17.12 -6.93
CA ASP A 91 -2.58 15.67 -7.00
C ASP A 91 -1.16 15.27 -6.62
N THR A 92 -0.27 16.22 -6.31
CA THR A 92 1.14 15.90 -6.06
C THR A 92 1.44 15.92 -4.57
N SER A 93 1.64 14.75 -3.99
CA SER A 93 2.16 14.60 -2.62
C SER A 93 3.70 14.69 -2.60
N LEU A 94 4.27 14.92 -1.41
CA LEU A 94 5.72 14.87 -1.20
C LEU A 94 6.31 13.50 -1.58
N PHE A 95 5.54 12.42 -1.33
CA PHE A 95 5.92 11.07 -1.75
C PHE A 95 5.96 10.93 -3.29
N GLU A 96 4.98 11.46 -4.01
CA GLU A 96 4.96 11.44 -5.47
C GLU A 96 6.07 12.32 -6.06
N LEU A 97 6.31 13.49 -5.47
CA LEU A 97 7.44 14.34 -5.85
C LEU A 97 8.76 13.60 -5.70
N LEU A 98 8.99 12.93 -4.55
CA LEU A 98 10.16 12.09 -4.33
C LEU A 98 10.27 10.98 -5.38
N SER A 99 9.17 10.25 -5.61
CA SER A 99 9.15 9.11 -6.54
C SER A 99 9.48 9.51 -7.98
N LYS A 100 8.97 10.66 -8.43
CA LYS A 100 9.24 11.22 -9.77
C LYS A 100 10.68 11.77 -9.92
N ASN A 101 11.32 12.14 -8.81
CA ASN A 101 12.63 12.77 -8.77
C ASN A 101 13.72 11.88 -8.17
N ARG A 102 13.54 10.55 -8.27
CA ARG A 102 14.46 9.55 -7.75
C ARG A 102 14.91 8.60 -8.85
N VAL A 103 16.22 8.39 -8.97
CA VAL A 103 16.81 7.36 -9.83
C VAL A 103 17.75 6.51 -8.99
N GLY A 104 17.33 5.29 -8.67
CA GLY A 104 18.05 4.42 -7.73
C GLY A 104 18.16 5.06 -6.34
N GLU A 105 19.37 5.23 -5.82
CA GLU A 105 19.62 5.90 -4.54
C GLU A 105 19.74 7.44 -4.66
N ASN A 106 19.86 7.97 -5.88
CA ASN A 106 20.00 9.39 -6.10
C ASN A 106 18.64 10.10 -6.06
N ILE A 107 18.53 11.08 -5.20
CA ILE A 107 17.36 11.94 -5.02
C ILE A 107 17.70 13.33 -5.54
N ALA A 108 16.90 13.85 -6.48
CA ALA A 108 17.14 15.17 -7.04
C ALA A 108 17.03 16.28 -5.97
N PRO A 109 17.83 17.37 -6.08
CA PRO A 109 17.84 18.47 -5.12
C PRO A 109 16.47 19.06 -4.82
N GLN A 110 15.58 19.11 -5.81
CA GLN A 110 14.22 19.62 -5.65
C GLN A 110 13.41 18.81 -4.62
N ALA A 111 13.52 17.48 -4.66
CA ALA A 111 12.81 16.62 -3.70
C ALA A 111 13.44 16.73 -2.30
N VAL A 112 14.76 16.84 -2.20
CA VAL A 112 15.46 17.07 -0.91
C VAL A 112 15.00 18.39 -0.30
N GLU A 113 14.90 19.46 -1.09
CA GLU A 113 14.46 20.77 -0.64
C GLU A 113 13.00 20.76 -0.16
N ALA A 114 12.13 20.00 -0.84
CA ALA A 114 10.73 19.82 -0.42
C ALA A 114 10.64 19.15 0.97
N TYR A 115 11.44 18.09 1.21
CA TYR A 115 11.54 17.47 2.54
C TYR A 115 12.09 18.44 3.59
N ARG A 116 13.11 19.24 3.23
CA ARG A 116 13.69 20.26 4.12
C ARG A 116 12.63 21.28 4.56
N ARG A 117 11.83 21.78 3.61
CA ARG A 117 10.70 22.69 3.89
C ARG A 117 9.64 22.04 4.78
N ALA A 118 9.30 20.78 4.52
CA ALA A 118 8.31 20.05 5.31
C ALA A 118 8.73 19.88 6.77
N VAL A 119 9.98 19.50 7.04
CA VAL A 119 10.46 19.34 8.43
C VAL A 119 10.62 20.69 9.15
N ALA A 120 10.92 21.78 8.44
CA ALA A 120 11.06 23.11 9.03
C ALA A 120 9.74 23.68 9.53
N VAL A 121 8.61 23.30 8.96
CA VAL A 121 7.27 23.73 9.40
C VAL A 121 6.79 22.95 10.62
N LEU A 122 7.28 21.73 10.85
CA LEU A 122 6.78 20.83 11.90
C LEU A 122 6.82 21.45 13.31
N PRO A 123 7.89 22.16 13.74
CA PRO A 123 7.93 22.82 15.06
C PRO A 123 6.80 23.84 15.27
N ARG A 124 6.32 24.50 14.20
CA ARG A 124 5.20 25.43 14.28
C ARG A 124 3.90 24.72 14.69
N PHE A 125 3.64 23.54 14.12
CA PHE A 125 2.51 22.71 14.56
C PHE A 125 2.68 22.24 16.00
N GLN A 126 3.87 21.72 16.32
CA GLN A 126 4.12 21.05 17.59
C GLN A 126 4.18 22.02 18.77
N VAL A 127 4.83 23.17 18.61
CA VAL A 127 5.14 24.10 19.69
C VAL A 127 4.27 25.35 19.59
N GLU A 128 4.30 26.07 18.46
CA GLU A 128 3.60 27.36 18.31
C GLU A 128 2.08 27.15 18.40
N ALA A 129 1.49 26.44 17.46
CA ALA A 129 0.05 26.18 17.43
C ALA A 129 -0.39 25.15 18.49
N GLY A 130 0.52 24.26 18.91
CA GLY A 130 0.23 23.28 19.96
C GLY A 130 -0.03 23.85 21.34
N ARG A 131 0.43 25.08 21.63
CA ARG A 131 0.28 25.70 22.98
C ARG A 131 -1.18 25.98 23.36
N ASP A 132 -1.96 26.46 22.42
CA ASP A 132 -3.35 26.90 22.63
C ASP A 132 -4.38 26.06 21.88
N LEU A 133 -3.97 24.91 21.36
CA LEU A 133 -4.85 23.95 20.68
C LEU A 133 -5.90 23.39 21.65
N ASN A 134 -7.13 23.23 21.18
CA ASN A 134 -8.20 22.58 21.92
C ASN A 134 -8.05 21.05 21.94
N TYR A 135 -7.27 20.51 22.88
CA TYR A 135 -7.05 19.08 23.03
C TYR A 135 -8.29 18.27 23.50
N LYS A 136 -9.40 18.93 23.84
CA LYS A 136 -10.63 18.24 24.22
C LYS A 136 -11.32 17.56 23.05
N VAL A 137 -11.04 18.01 21.83
CA VAL A 137 -11.59 17.42 20.59
C VAL A 137 -10.76 16.26 20.05
N CYS A 138 -9.58 15.99 20.62
CA CYS A 138 -8.73 14.89 20.19
C CYS A 138 -9.44 13.53 20.30
N TYR A 139 -9.35 12.74 19.24
CA TYR A 139 -9.98 11.42 19.17
C TYR A 139 -8.94 10.35 18.77
N PRO A 140 -9.01 9.14 19.35
CA PRO A 140 -9.87 8.70 20.46
C PRO A 140 -9.35 9.11 21.84
N ARG A 141 -8.17 9.76 21.92
CA ARG A 141 -7.53 10.16 23.19
C ARG A 141 -6.83 11.52 23.04
N GLY A 142 -6.80 12.30 24.14
CA GLY A 142 -6.16 13.61 24.16
C GLY A 142 -4.62 13.60 24.24
N SER A 143 -4.00 12.46 24.48
CA SER A 143 -2.54 12.33 24.56
C SER A 143 -2.04 10.98 24.09
N PHE A 144 -0.78 10.95 23.62
CA PHE A 144 -0.06 9.71 23.33
C PHE A 144 0.52 9.17 24.64
N ASP A 145 -0.38 8.54 25.40
CA ASP A 145 -0.16 8.03 26.74
C ASP A 145 0.16 6.52 26.74
N ARG A 146 0.23 5.94 27.95
CA ARG A 146 0.46 4.50 28.14
C ARG A 146 -0.48 3.64 27.30
N GLN A 147 -1.77 4.01 27.23
CA GLN A 147 -2.77 3.22 26.50
C GLN A 147 -2.57 3.34 25.00
N SER A 148 -2.25 4.52 24.49
CA SER A 148 -1.95 4.73 23.06
C SER A 148 -0.70 3.92 22.64
N ILE A 149 0.35 3.94 23.46
CA ILE A 149 1.56 3.15 23.23
C ILE A 149 1.23 1.64 23.26
N ALA A 150 0.45 1.19 24.24
CA ALA A 150 0.05 -0.21 24.34
C ALA A 150 -0.77 -0.67 23.12
N TRP A 151 -1.64 0.19 22.58
CA TRP A 151 -2.36 -0.12 21.34
C TRP A 151 -1.42 -0.32 20.16
N ASP A 152 -0.43 0.54 19.97
CA ASP A 152 0.54 0.43 18.88
C ASP A 152 1.39 -0.83 19.00
N LEU A 153 1.87 -1.16 20.21
CA LEU A 153 2.66 -2.36 20.48
C LEU A 153 1.85 -3.64 20.27
N ASN A 154 0.59 -3.67 20.75
CA ASN A 154 -0.32 -4.78 20.52
C ASN A 154 -0.71 -4.93 19.06
N TYR A 155 -0.88 -3.81 18.35
CA TYR A 155 -1.16 -3.80 16.92
C TYR A 155 -0.01 -4.47 16.15
N PHE A 156 1.24 -4.12 16.47
CA PHE A 156 2.43 -4.79 15.95
C PHE A 156 2.47 -6.28 16.31
N LYS A 157 2.29 -6.63 17.60
CA LYS A 157 2.36 -8.01 18.07
C LYS A 157 1.35 -8.92 17.38
N TYR A 158 0.07 -8.54 17.39
CA TYR A 158 -1.01 -9.41 16.91
C TYR A 158 -1.17 -9.38 15.40
N TYR A 159 -1.10 -8.21 14.78
CA TYR A 159 -1.36 -8.10 13.34
C TYR A 159 -0.11 -8.25 12.47
N PHE A 160 1.08 -8.07 13.05
CA PHE A 160 2.30 -8.31 12.28
C PHE A 160 3.03 -9.57 12.72
N LEU A 161 3.59 -9.62 13.93
CA LEU A 161 4.41 -10.76 14.35
C LEU A 161 3.65 -12.09 14.27
N ARG A 162 2.43 -12.17 14.83
CA ARG A 162 1.60 -13.38 14.80
C ARG A 162 1.20 -13.77 13.38
N LEU A 163 0.70 -12.85 12.58
CA LEU A 163 0.23 -13.16 11.22
C LEU A 163 1.38 -13.44 10.23
N ALA A 164 2.56 -12.89 10.48
CA ALA A 164 3.77 -13.26 9.75
C ALA A 164 4.28 -14.67 10.10
N GLY A 165 3.78 -15.27 11.20
CA GLY A 165 4.20 -16.58 11.67
C GLY A 165 5.53 -16.57 12.42
N LEU A 166 5.91 -15.45 13.03
CA LEU A 166 7.16 -15.32 13.79
C LEU A 166 6.98 -15.86 15.21
N SER A 167 7.97 -16.61 15.69
CA SER A 167 8.02 -17.13 17.06
C SER A 167 8.61 -16.08 17.99
N PHE A 168 8.00 -15.89 19.16
CA PHE A 168 8.51 -15.05 20.23
C PHE A 168 8.00 -15.52 21.59
N ASN A 169 8.72 -15.22 22.66
CA ASN A 169 8.25 -15.45 24.01
C ASN A 169 7.31 -14.30 24.43
N GLU A 170 6.03 -14.61 24.63
CA GLU A 170 4.99 -13.62 24.94
C GLU A 170 5.29 -12.82 26.20
N GLN A 171 5.61 -13.54 27.31
CA GLN A 171 5.87 -12.89 28.60
C GLN A 171 7.10 -11.98 28.57
N ALA A 172 8.17 -12.41 27.89
CA ALA A 172 9.38 -11.61 27.76
C ALA A 172 9.15 -10.38 26.89
N LEU A 173 8.40 -10.53 25.78
CA LEU A 173 8.05 -9.43 24.89
C LEU A 173 7.15 -8.38 25.60
N GLU A 174 6.16 -8.82 26.38
CA GLU A 174 5.31 -7.92 27.20
C GLU A 174 6.14 -7.17 28.25
N THR A 175 7.13 -7.83 28.84
CA THR A 175 8.06 -7.18 29.77
C THR A 175 8.84 -6.05 29.08
N ASP A 176 9.34 -6.30 27.87
CA ASP A 176 10.06 -5.29 27.09
C ASP A 176 9.12 -4.17 26.62
N PHE A 177 7.88 -4.48 26.25
CA PHE A 177 6.86 -3.48 25.95
C PHE A 177 6.59 -2.55 27.14
N GLY A 178 6.53 -3.12 28.35
CA GLY A 178 6.42 -2.34 29.59
C GLY A 178 7.62 -1.42 29.83
N ARG A 179 8.85 -1.91 29.59
CA ARG A 179 10.10 -1.12 29.72
C ARG A 179 10.14 0.01 28.69
N LEU A 180 9.86 -0.30 27.42
CA LEU A 180 9.81 0.69 26.34
C LEU A 180 8.75 1.76 26.61
N THR A 181 7.56 1.36 27.03
CA THR A 181 6.48 2.29 27.39
C THR A 181 6.90 3.22 28.50
N LYS A 182 7.50 2.70 29.58
CA LYS A 182 8.00 3.52 30.69
C LYS A 182 9.07 4.51 30.20
N PHE A 183 9.98 4.06 29.34
CA PHE A 183 11.04 4.90 28.79
C PHE A 183 10.47 6.04 27.93
N LEU A 184 9.57 5.73 26.98
CA LEU A 184 8.93 6.73 26.10
C LEU A 184 8.14 7.78 26.89
N LEU A 185 7.49 7.37 28.00
CA LEU A 185 6.71 8.26 28.86
C LEU A 185 7.56 9.24 29.69
N ASN A 186 8.87 9.05 29.79
CA ASN A 186 9.79 9.99 30.45
C ASN A 186 10.20 11.16 29.54
N ALA A 187 9.98 11.09 28.23
CA ALA A 187 10.17 12.24 27.34
C ALA A 187 9.16 13.35 27.66
N ASP A 188 9.55 14.59 27.40
CA ASP A 188 8.58 15.70 27.42
C ASP A 188 7.52 15.51 26.34
N ARG A 189 6.25 15.58 26.73
CA ARG A 189 5.10 15.21 25.89
C ARG A 189 3.99 16.27 25.91
N ASP A 190 4.32 17.48 26.25
CA ASP A 190 3.36 18.59 26.32
C ASP A 190 3.30 19.40 25.02
N TYR A 191 3.56 18.74 23.89
CA TYR A 191 3.53 19.30 22.56
C TYR A 191 2.41 18.66 21.73
N PHE A 192 2.07 19.29 20.60
CA PHE A 192 1.18 18.64 19.64
C PHE A 192 1.95 17.54 18.90
N LEU A 193 1.44 16.33 18.94
CA LEU A 193 1.88 15.18 18.16
C LEU A 193 0.89 15.02 17.01
N TYR A 194 1.36 15.20 15.79
CA TYR A 194 0.58 15.15 14.56
C TYR A 194 0.04 13.75 14.26
N ARG A 195 0.78 12.72 14.63
CA ARG A 195 0.51 11.30 14.49
C ARG A 195 0.83 10.73 13.10
N ASP A 196 0.22 11.25 12.05
CA ASP A 196 0.35 10.74 10.68
C ASP A 196 1.15 11.67 9.77
N PHE A 197 2.23 12.24 10.31
CA PHE A 197 3.18 13.10 9.60
C PHE A 197 4.04 12.28 8.64
N GLN A 198 3.47 11.95 7.48
CA GLN A 198 4.05 11.09 6.44
C GLN A 198 4.10 11.81 5.11
N SER A 199 5.02 11.39 4.24
CA SER A 199 5.23 12.00 2.93
C SER A 199 4.00 12.00 2.01
N ARG A 200 3.09 11.04 2.18
CA ARG A 200 1.82 10.96 1.43
C ARG A 200 0.76 11.96 1.91
N ASN A 201 0.86 12.42 3.14
CA ASN A 201 -0.08 13.35 3.78
C ASN A 201 0.41 14.82 3.71
N ILE A 202 1.46 15.06 2.94
CA ILE A 202 2.02 16.39 2.67
C ILE A 202 1.86 16.64 1.17
N MET A 203 0.97 17.57 0.80
CA MET A 203 0.75 17.96 -0.58
C MET A 203 1.72 19.06 -0.98
N MET A 204 2.14 19.05 -2.25
CA MET A 204 3.07 20.05 -2.79
C MET A 204 2.34 20.92 -3.80
N ARG A 205 2.15 22.20 -3.48
CA ARG A 205 1.56 23.20 -4.38
C ARG A 205 2.52 24.41 -4.52
N ASP A 206 2.89 24.72 -5.73
CA ASP A 206 3.81 25.82 -6.07
C ASP A 206 5.14 25.75 -5.28
N GLY A 207 5.64 24.53 -5.06
CA GLY A 207 6.87 24.24 -4.33
C GLY A 207 6.76 24.41 -2.80
N GLN A 208 5.55 24.63 -2.27
CA GLN A 208 5.29 24.74 -0.83
C GLN A 208 4.55 23.50 -0.33
N PRO A 209 4.89 23.02 0.91
CA PRO A 209 4.18 21.92 1.54
C PRO A 209 2.86 22.38 2.16
N TYR A 210 1.80 21.61 1.97
CA TYR A 210 0.51 21.70 2.64
C TYR A 210 0.23 20.40 3.37
N PHE A 211 -0.34 20.47 4.56
CA PHE A 211 -0.42 19.34 5.48
C PHE A 211 -1.86 18.85 5.67
N LEU A 212 -2.05 17.52 5.62
CA LEU A 212 -3.32 16.82 5.71
C LEU A 212 -3.27 15.70 6.76
N ASP A 213 -4.44 15.14 7.11
CA ASP A 213 -4.57 13.90 7.92
C ASP A 213 -4.09 14.06 9.38
N TYR A 214 -4.32 15.23 9.98
CA TYR A 214 -3.92 15.56 11.37
C TYR A 214 -5.02 15.31 12.41
N GLN A 215 -6.20 14.78 12.04
CA GLN A 215 -7.30 14.51 12.98
C GLN A 215 -6.96 13.48 14.06
N GLY A 216 -5.94 12.64 13.83
CA GLY A 216 -5.37 11.75 14.82
C GLY A 216 -4.46 12.45 15.83
N GLY A 217 -4.26 13.78 15.69
CA GLY A 217 -3.36 14.57 16.50
C GLY A 217 -3.78 14.67 17.98
N ARG A 218 -2.81 14.80 18.86
CA ARG A 218 -2.99 14.79 20.31
C ARG A 218 -1.75 15.35 21.02
N LYS A 219 -1.75 15.45 22.34
CA LYS A 219 -0.50 15.72 23.08
C LYS A 219 0.49 14.57 22.95
N GLY A 220 1.77 14.86 22.75
CA GLY A 220 2.83 13.86 22.66
C GLY A 220 4.23 14.48 22.55
N ALA A 221 5.21 13.61 22.33
CA ALA A 221 6.60 14.01 22.25
C ALA A 221 6.99 14.49 20.84
N LEU A 222 7.85 15.48 20.78
CA LEU A 222 8.40 16.09 19.55
C LEU A 222 9.02 15.06 18.60
N GLN A 223 9.64 14.02 19.15
CA GLN A 223 10.41 13.02 18.42
C GLN A 223 9.58 12.19 17.46
N TYR A 224 8.29 11.96 17.77
CA TYR A 224 7.44 11.02 17.03
C TYR A 224 7.23 11.41 15.57
N ASP A 225 6.90 12.67 15.31
CA ASP A 225 6.49 13.09 13.96
C ASP A 225 7.66 13.22 13.00
N VAL A 226 8.80 13.77 13.46
CA VAL A 226 10.00 13.81 12.63
C VAL A 226 10.50 12.38 12.35
N ALA A 227 10.41 11.46 13.32
CA ALA A 227 10.68 10.04 13.08
C ALA A 227 9.72 9.44 12.05
N SER A 228 8.43 9.80 12.10
CA SER A 228 7.42 9.33 11.15
C SER A 228 7.74 9.71 9.71
N LEU A 229 8.21 10.93 9.45
CA LEU A 229 8.55 11.39 8.11
C LEU A 229 9.88 10.81 7.61
N VAL A 230 10.95 10.90 8.43
CA VAL A 230 12.30 10.52 7.95
C VAL A 230 12.53 9.00 7.92
N PHE A 231 11.74 8.22 8.67
CA PHE A 231 11.71 6.75 8.61
C PHE A 231 10.46 6.20 7.92
N ASP A 232 9.74 7.04 7.12
CA ASP A 232 8.67 6.55 6.25
C ASP A 232 9.21 5.43 5.35
N ALA A 233 8.70 4.21 5.53
CA ALA A 233 9.26 3.03 4.89
C ALA A 233 9.31 3.17 3.37
N LYS A 234 8.20 3.56 2.72
CA LYS A 234 8.15 3.69 1.26
C LYS A 234 8.97 4.86 0.71
N ALA A 235 9.21 5.88 1.50
CA ALA A 235 10.09 6.98 1.10
C ALA A 235 11.54 6.50 0.97
N ASP A 236 11.94 5.48 1.73
CA ASP A 236 13.26 4.83 1.69
C ASP A 236 14.40 5.85 1.60
N LEU A 237 14.39 6.86 2.47
CA LEU A 237 15.39 7.92 2.47
C LEU A 237 16.77 7.36 2.88
N PRO A 238 17.85 7.74 2.19
CA PRO A 238 19.22 7.37 2.59
C PRO A 238 19.55 7.85 4.01
N PRO A 239 20.38 7.13 4.77
CA PRO A 239 20.73 7.49 6.16
C PRO A 239 21.30 8.90 6.31
N GLU A 240 22.14 9.33 5.37
CA GLU A 240 22.75 10.66 5.38
C GLU A 240 21.71 11.77 5.18
N LEU A 241 20.69 11.51 4.36
CA LEU A 241 19.60 12.47 4.19
C LEU A 241 18.72 12.53 5.44
N ARG A 242 18.41 11.39 6.07
CA ARG A 242 17.67 11.35 7.33
C ARG A 242 18.36 12.18 8.41
N GLN A 243 19.68 12.04 8.52
CA GLN A 243 20.47 12.81 9.49
C GLN A 243 20.39 14.32 9.21
N ARG A 244 20.59 14.73 7.96
CA ARG A 244 20.48 16.15 7.55
C ARG A 244 19.09 16.74 7.80
N LEU A 245 18.04 15.95 7.55
CA LEU A 245 16.66 16.39 7.81
C LEU A 245 16.38 16.51 9.30
N LEU A 246 16.90 15.59 10.12
CA LEU A 246 16.81 15.67 11.57
C LEU A 246 17.56 16.91 12.11
N ASP A 247 18.76 17.18 11.60
CA ASP A 247 19.53 18.36 11.98
C ASP A 247 18.76 19.64 11.63
N HIS A 248 18.21 19.71 10.43
CA HIS A 248 17.40 20.84 9.99
C HIS A 248 16.11 21.03 10.80
N TYR A 249 15.47 19.91 11.23
CA TYR A 249 14.34 19.97 12.15
C TYR A 249 14.76 20.57 13.51
N LEU A 250 15.91 20.13 14.06
CA LEU A 250 16.41 20.65 15.35
C LEU A 250 16.80 22.13 15.28
N ASP A 251 17.37 22.56 14.16
CA ASP A 251 17.66 23.97 13.91
C ASP A 251 16.37 24.80 13.90
N ALA A 252 15.34 24.35 13.18
CA ALA A 252 14.04 25.02 13.15
C ALA A 252 13.31 24.97 14.49
N LEU A 253 13.49 23.91 15.29
CA LEU A 253 12.92 23.79 16.63
C LEU A 253 13.52 24.78 17.61
N ALA A 254 14.80 25.11 17.45
CA ALA A 254 15.53 26.05 18.33
C ALA A 254 14.93 27.47 18.32
N ASP A 255 14.19 27.84 17.26
CA ASP A 255 13.49 29.13 17.20
C ASP A 255 12.31 29.22 18.19
N PHE A 256 11.81 28.09 18.69
CA PHE A 256 10.61 28.00 19.53
C PHE A 256 10.89 27.58 20.96
N ILE A 257 11.85 26.67 21.17
CA ILE A 257 12.23 26.13 22.49
C ILE A 257 13.71 25.74 22.55
N ALA A 258 14.28 25.84 23.72
CA ALA A 258 15.65 25.39 23.98
C ALA A 258 15.64 23.88 24.31
N VAL A 259 16.03 23.06 23.34
CA VAL A 259 16.21 21.60 23.51
C VAL A 259 17.63 21.25 23.09
N SER A 260 18.41 20.61 23.98
CA SER A 260 19.71 20.10 23.55
C SER A 260 19.58 18.91 22.63
N ARG A 261 20.47 18.82 21.64
CA ARG A 261 20.53 17.68 20.71
C ARG A 261 20.64 16.34 21.46
N GLU A 262 21.47 16.29 22.50
CA GLU A 262 21.66 15.08 23.30
C GLU A 262 20.35 14.64 23.99
N SER A 263 19.68 15.59 24.66
CA SER A 263 18.37 15.33 25.29
C SER A 263 17.32 14.88 24.31
N PHE A 264 17.27 15.46 23.10
CA PHE A 264 16.35 15.06 22.06
C PHE A 264 16.65 13.65 21.56
N LEU A 265 17.91 13.34 21.22
CA LEU A 265 18.36 12.06 20.70
C LEU A 265 18.23 10.93 21.72
N HIS A 266 18.27 11.23 23.02
CA HIS A 266 18.08 10.23 24.08
C HIS A 266 16.78 9.41 23.91
N TYR A 267 15.70 10.05 23.48
CA TYR A 267 14.41 9.39 23.25
C TYR A 267 14.12 9.13 21.78
N TYR A 268 14.76 9.84 20.86
CA TYR A 268 14.39 9.86 19.43
C TYR A 268 14.32 8.48 18.81
N TYR A 269 15.36 7.67 18.96
CA TYR A 269 15.37 6.35 18.33
C TYR A 269 14.37 5.37 18.94
N ALA A 270 14.00 5.52 20.20
CA ALA A 270 12.90 4.76 20.78
C ALA A 270 11.55 5.14 20.14
N TYR A 271 11.36 6.43 19.82
CA TYR A 271 10.21 6.88 19.03
C TYR A 271 10.26 6.42 17.57
N VAL A 272 11.44 6.27 16.98
CA VAL A 272 11.57 5.61 15.65
C VAL A 272 11.11 4.16 15.73
N TYR A 273 11.54 3.40 16.73
CA TYR A 273 11.13 2.01 16.89
C TYR A 273 9.61 1.86 17.07
N ILE A 274 8.98 2.63 17.96
CA ILE A 274 7.51 2.54 18.15
C ILE A 274 6.77 2.91 16.86
N ARG A 275 7.26 3.90 16.10
CA ARG A 275 6.65 4.32 14.84
C ARG A 275 6.78 3.25 13.75
N ILE A 276 7.93 2.56 13.66
CA ILE A 276 8.11 1.42 12.74
C ILE A 276 7.19 0.26 13.15
N MET A 277 7.09 -0.07 14.43
CA MET A 277 6.19 -1.11 14.92
C MET A 277 4.73 -0.80 14.61
N GLN A 278 4.28 0.44 14.82
CA GLN A 278 2.94 0.88 14.47
C GLN A 278 2.68 0.73 12.96
N ALA A 279 3.65 1.12 12.10
CA ALA A 279 3.53 0.98 10.66
C ALA A 279 3.47 -0.50 10.22
N LEU A 280 4.33 -1.35 10.80
CA LEU A 280 4.31 -2.80 10.55
C LEU A 280 2.98 -3.43 10.98
N GLY A 281 2.42 -3.02 12.13
CA GLY A 281 1.08 -3.42 12.56
C GLY A 281 0.02 -3.07 11.51
N ALA A 282 0.07 -1.86 10.96
CA ALA A 282 -0.84 -1.42 9.89
C ALA A 282 -0.64 -2.23 8.60
N TYR A 283 0.61 -2.51 8.21
CA TYR A 283 0.90 -3.35 7.05
C TYR A 283 0.42 -4.78 7.24
N GLY A 284 0.57 -5.33 8.44
CA GLY A 284 0.08 -6.67 8.78
C GLY A 284 -1.44 -6.74 8.80
N PHE A 285 -2.11 -5.79 9.44
CA PHE A 285 -3.58 -5.72 9.44
C PHE A 285 -4.14 -5.62 8.01
N ARG A 286 -3.67 -4.63 7.24
CA ARG A 286 -4.15 -4.44 5.87
C ARG A 286 -3.72 -5.56 4.92
N GLY A 287 -2.46 -6.00 5.02
CA GLY A 287 -1.87 -6.97 4.11
C GLY A 287 -2.25 -8.41 4.42
N PHE A 288 -2.03 -8.86 5.66
CA PHE A 288 -2.31 -10.25 6.03
C PHE A 288 -3.77 -10.50 6.40
N TYR A 289 -4.38 -9.61 7.20
CA TYR A 289 -5.76 -9.80 7.67
C TYR A 289 -6.80 -9.37 6.62
N GLU A 290 -6.75 -8.13 6.14
CA GLU A 290 -7.66 -7.64 5.08
C GLU A 290 -7.29 -8.14 3.67
N ARG A 291 -6.17 -8.86 3.52
CA ARG A 291 -5.67 -9.40 2.25
C ARG A 291 -5.39 -8.34 1.16
N LYS A 292 -5.11 -7.12 1.57
CA LYS A 292 -4.68 -6.02 0.67
C LYS A 292 -3.17 -6.10 0.46
N VAL A 293 -2.72 -7.02 -0.38
CA VAL A 293 -1.31 -7.42 -0.56
C VAL A 293 -0.37 -6.24 -0.81
N HIS A 294 -0.83 -5.17 -1.47
CA HIS A 294 -0.02 -3.97 -1.74
C HIS A 294 0.54 -3.28 -0.48
N PHE A 295 -0.08 -3.48 0.70
CA PHE A 295 0.48 -2.99 1.96
C PHE A 295 1.73 -3.75 2.38
N LEU A 296 1.83 -5.05 2.04
CA LEU A 296 2.99 -5.87 2.35
C LEU A 296 4.24 -5.44 1.59
N GLN A 297 4.08 -4.74 0.45
CA GLN A 297 5.20 -4.17 -0.32
C GLN A 297 5.99 -3.10 0.46
N SER A 298 5.44 -2.58 1.55
CA SER A 298 6.13 -1.65 2.43
C SER A 298 7.03 -2.36 3.46
N VAL A 299 6.79 -3.65 3.71
CA VAL A 299 7.53 -4.44 4.72
C VAL A 299 9.03 -4.48 4.46
N PRO A 300 9.53 -4.76 3.23
CA PRO A 300 10.97 -4.80 2.97
C PRO A 300 11.68 -3.49 3.29
N TYR A 301 11.06 -2.36 3.01
CA TYR A 301 11.61 -1.03 3.35
C TYR A 301 11.62 -0.79 4.87
N ALA A 302 10.59 -1.24 5.58
CA ALA A 302 10.58 -1.19 7.04
C ALA A 302 11.67 -2.10 7.64
N LEU A 303 11.92 -3.29 7.05
CA LEU A 303 13.01 -4.18 7.44
C LEU A 303 14.39 -3.57 7.15
N LYS A 304 14.56 -2.83 6.05
CA LYS A 304 15.78 -2.08 5.74
C LYS A 304 16.06 -1.02 6.81
N ASN A 305 15.03 -0.26 7.21
CA ASN A 305 15.13 0.69 8.31
C ASN A 305 15.50 0.01 9.64
N LEU A 306 14.87 -1.11 9.94
CA LEU A 306 15.11 -1.88 11.15
C LEU A 306 16.53 -2.45 11.19
N ARG A 307 17.04 -2.99 10.07
CA ARG A 307 18.42 -3.47 9.95
C ARG A 307 19.42 -2.35 10.22
N TRP A 308 19.19 -1.17 9.65
CA TRP A 308 20.04 -0.02 9.90
C TRP A 308 20.05 0.39 11.38
N LEU A 309 18.87 0.44 12.02
CA LEU A 309 18.73 0.77 13.43
C LEU A 309 19.48 -0.21 14.33
N LEU A 310 19.28 -1.50 14.13
CA LEU A 310 19.93 -2.55 14.93
C LEU A 310 21.45 -2.53 14.81
N HIS A 311 21.97 -2.06 13.68
CA HIS A 311 23.42 -1.98 13.45
C HIS A 311 24.05 -0.68 13.97
N ASN A 312 23.31 0.45 13.95
CA ASN A 312 23.89 1.78 14.19
C ASN A 312 23.41 2.43 15.49
N VAL A 313 22.40 1.87 16.17
CA VAL A 313 21.76 2.52 17.33
C VAL A 313 21.72 1.58 18.53
N THR A 314 22.25 2.05 19.65
CA THR A 314 22.07 1.42 20.96
C THR A 314 21.04 2.23 21.75
N LEU A 315 19.94 1.59 22.15
CA LEU A 315 18.93 2.23 22.98
C LEU A 315 19.39 2.29 24.45
N PRO A 316 19.10 3.37 25.19
CA PRO A 316 19.42 3.47 26.61
C PRO A 316 18.46 2.67 27.50
N VAL A 317 17.69 1.75 26.91
CA VAL A 317 16.77 0.83 27.57
C VAL A 317 16.97 -0.58 27.02
N ALA A 318 17.15 -1.56 27.88
CA ALA A 318 17.34 -2.96 27.48
C ALA A 318 16.02 -3.61 27.10
N LEU A 319 15.92 -4.10 25.84
CA LEU A 319 14.74 -4.71 25.22
C LEU A 319 15.10 -6.03 24.52
N PRO A 320 15.67 -7.04 25.26
CA PRO A 320 16.24 -8.21 24.61
C PRO A 320 15.22 -9.02 23.79
N ALA A 321 14.02 -9.29 24.32
CA ALA A 321 13.01 -10.05 23.60
C ALA A 321 12.47 -9.32 22.36
N LEU A 322 12.40 -7.99 22.40
CA LEU A 322 12.05 -7.19 21.24
C LEU A 322 13.17 -7.21 20.18
N MET A 323 14.43 -7.13 20.59
CA MET A 323 15.57 -7.25 19.67
C MET A 323 15.62 -8.64 19.03
N ASP A 324 15.37 -9.71 19.78
CA ASP A 324 15.25 -11.08 19.25
C ASP A 324 14.12 -11.18 18.22
N ALA A 325 12.96 -10.59 18.49
CA ALA A 325 11.86 -10.56 17.53
C ALA A 325 12.26 -9.82 16.24
N PHE A 326 12.99 -8.69 16.33
CA PHE A 326 13.49 -7.97 15.17
C PHE A 326 14.53 -8.77 14.38
N HIS A 327 15.43 -9.46 15.04
CA HIS A 327 16.37 -10.39 14.36
C HIS A 327 15.62 -11.53 13.66
N GLY A 328 14.59 -12.10 14.29
CA GLY A 328 13.72 -13.08 13.67
C GLY A 328 13.00 -12.56 12.43
N MET A 329 12.54 -11.30 12.44
CA MET A 329 11.95 -10.66 11.27
C MET A 329 12.97 -10.53 10.14
N LEU A 330 14.20 -10.10 10.44
CA LEU A 330 15.27 -9.95 9.46
C LEU A 330 15.76 -11.29 8.89
N ALA A 331 15.65 -12.39 9.64
CA ALA A 331 16.00 -13.73 9.19
C ALA A 331 14.87 -14.44 8.42
N SER A 332 13.64 -13.93 8.46
CA SER A 332 12.47 -14.57 7.85
C SER A 332 12.52 -14.50 6.32
N GLU A 333 12.73 -15.65 5.66
CA GLU A 333 12.65 -15.78 4.19
C GLU A 333 11.32 -15.29 3.63
N LYS A 334 10.22 -15.60 4.33
CA LYS A 334 8.88 -15.13 3.95
C LYS A 334 8.81 -13.61 3.87
N LEU A 335 9.34 -12.89 4.86
CA LEU A 335 9.31 -11.43 4.86
C LEU A 335 10.32 -10.83 3.89
N GLN A 336 11.47 -11.47 3.69
CA GLN A 336 12.45 -11.09 2.66
C GLN A 336 11.89 -11.32 1.25
N GLY A 337 11.18 -12.42 1.02
CA GLY A 337 10.52 -12.74 -0.23
C GLY A 337 9.49 -11.71 -0.69
N LEU A 338 8.94 -10.91 0.25
CA LEU A 338 8.09 -9.77 -0.11
C LEU A 338 8.87 -8.65 -0.86
N ALA A 339 10.21 -8.67 -0.79
CA ALA A 339 11.09 -7.75 -1.54
C ALA A 339 11.49 -8.29 -2.91
N SER A 340 11.57 -9.62 -3.07
CA SER A 340 12.12 -10.27 -4.26
C SER A 340 11.13 -10.34 -5.42
N GLU A 341 9.86 -10.08 -5.18
CA GLU A 341 8.93 -9.80 -6.26
C GLU A 341 9.22 -8.37 -6.76
N ALA A 342 10.05 -8.27 -7.80
CA ALA A 342 10.41 -7.04 -8.47
C ALA A 342 9.19 -6.11 -8.62
N ASP A 343 9.40 -4.79 -8.57
CA ASP A 343 8.38 -3.75 -8.83
C ASP A 343 7.83 -3.80 -10.27
N THR A 344 8.05 -4.91 -10.97
CA THR A 344 7.67 -5.15 -12.35
C THR A 344 6.27 -5.76 -12.39
N LEU A 345 5.39 -5.12 -13.14
CA LEU A 345 4.08 -5.67 -13.46
C LEU A 345 4.26 -6.91 -14.34
N VAL A 346 3.75 -8.05 -13.89
CA VAL A 346 3.69 -9.29 -14.66
C VAL A 346 2.28 -9.47 -15.23
N ALA A 347 2.16 -9.52 -16.54
CA ALA A 347 0.91 -9.88 -17.21
C ALA A 347 0.83 -11.39 -17.38
N ARG A 348 -0.18 -12.00 -16.74
CA ARG A 348 -0.47 -13.43 -16.85
C ARG A 348 -1.54 -13.66 -17.90
N VAL A 349 -1.13 -14.16 -19.07
CA VAL A 349 -2.02 -14.33 -20.22
C VAL A 349 -2.37 -15.81 -20.37
N PHE A 350 -3.68 -16.10 -20.35
CA PHE A 350 -4.20 -17.48 -20.46
C PHE A 350 -4.97 -17.68 -21.75
N SER A 351 -4.84 -18.88 -22.35
CA SER A 351 -5.83 -19.39 -23.29
C SER A 351 -6.57 -20.59 -22.69
N PHE A 352 -7.89 -20.68 -22.93
CA PHE A 352 -8.72 -21.71 -22.33
C PHE A 352 -9.91 -22.10 -23.20
N SER A 353 -10.52 -23.26 -22.86
CA SER A 353 -11.80 -23.73 -23.42
C SER A 353 -12.97 -23.36 -22.49
N PHE A 354 -14.01 -22.69 -23.01
CA PHE A 354 -15.23 -22.42 -22.25
C PHE A 354 -15.95 -23.71 -21.78
N HIS A 355 -15.81 -24.81 -22.49
CA HIS A 355 -16.36 -26.10 -22.05
C HIS A 355 -15.72 -26.64 -20.77
N ARG A 356 -14.51 -26.20 -20.45
CA ARG A 356 -13.75 -26.64 -19.27
C ARG A 356 -13.67 -25.57 -18.17
N GLY A 357 -14.51 -24.54 -18.26
CA GLY A 357 -14.62 -23.47 -17.29
C GLY A 357 -13.48 -22.43 -17.36
N LEU A 358 -13.59 -21.37 -16.55
CA LEU A 358 -12.67 -20.25 -16.53
C LEU A 358 -11.33 -20.60 -15.83
N PRO A 359 -10.21 -19.99 -16.22
CA PRO A 359 -8.97 -20.08 -15.47
C PRO A 359 -9.14 -19.46 -14.08
N LYS A 360 -8.51 -20.06 -13.08
CA LYS A 360 -8.43 -19.47 -11.74
C LYS A 360 -7.26 -18.50 -11.66
N ASP A 361 -7.45 -17.41 -10.96
CA ASP A 361 -6.36 -16.51 -10.61
C ASP A 361 -5.52 -17.12 -9.49
N GLU A 362 -4.28 -17.43 -9.81
CA GLU A 362 -3.30 -18.02 -8.87
C GLU A 362 -2.67 -16.95 -7.94
N THR A 363 -2.90 -15.65 -8.24
CA THR A 363 -2.29 -14.54 -7.48
C THR A 363 -3.15 -14.05 -6.31
N GLY A 364 -4.39 -14.56 -6.21
CA GLY A 364 -5.32 -14.18 -5.14
C GLY A 364 -6.00 -12.81 -5.33
N ASN A 365 -5.82 -12.16 -6.49
CA ASN A 365 -6.42 -10.85 -6.77
C ASN A 365 -7.88 -10.93 -7.27
N GLY A 366 -8.44 -12.14 -7.37
CA GLY A 366 -9.85 -12.36 -7.73
C GLY A 366 -10.15 -12.39 -9.22
N GLY A 367 -9.13 -12.45 -10.10
CA GLY A 367 -9.29 -12.58 -11.53
C GLY A 367 -8.78 -11.40 -12.35
N GLY A 368 -9.31 -11.22 -13.55
CA GLY A 368 -8.88 -10.19 -14.49
C GLY A 368 -9.78 -10.18 -15.74
N PHE A 369 -9.25 -9.74 -16.86
CA PHE A 369 -9.98 -9.72 -18.11
C PHE A 369 -10.26 -11.13 -18.64
N ILE A 370 -11.48 -11.34 -19.11
CA ILE A 370 -11.88 -12.56 -19.82
C ILE A 370 -12.52 -12.15 -21.14
N PHE A 371 -11.84 -12.47 -22.25
CA PHE A 371 -12.29 -12.14 -23.59
C PHE A 371 -12.80 -13.40 -24.30
N ASP A 372 -13.98 -13.28 -24.90
CA ASP A 372 -14.62 -14.36 -25.65
C ASP A 372 -14.30 -14.28 -27.15
N GLY A 373 -13.43 -15.17 -27.62
CA GLY A 373 -13.04 -15.26 -29.02
C GLY A 373 -13.97 -16.17 -29.88
N ARG A 374 -15.12 -16.62 -29.35
CA ARG A 374 -16.01 -17.52 -30.09
C ARG A 374 -16.73 -16.84 -31.26
N SER A 375 -16.89 -15.53 -31.22
CA SER A 375 -17.46 -14.73 -32.30
C SER A 375 -16.56 -14.61 -33.54
N LEU A 376 -15.27 -14.92 -33.40
CA LEU A 376 -14.30 -14.83 -34.49
C LEU A 376 -14.32 -16.06 -35.41
N PRO A 377 -13.84 -15.93 -36.66
CA PRO A 377 -13.72 -17.07 -37.58
C PRO A 377 -13.01 -18.25 -36.95
N ASN A 378 -13.53 -19.46 -37.18
CA ASN A 378 -13.06 -20.66 -36.50
C ASN A 378 -12.24 -21.58 -37.42
N PRO A 379 -10.90 -21.59 -37.33
CA PRO A 379 -10.06 -22.48 -38.14
C PRO A 379 -10.40 -23.96 -37.95
N GLY A 380 -10.81 -24.38 -36.76
CA GLY A 380 -11.13 -25.76 -36.43
C GLY A 380 -12.34 -26.35 -37.18
N ARG A 381 -13.05 -25.55 -38.01
CA ARG A 381 -14.06 -26.05 -38.94
C ARG A 381 -13.48 -26.63 -40.25
N GLU A 382 -12.22 -26.25 -40.55
CA GLU A 382 -11.52 -26.78 -41.74
C GLU A 382 -10.66 -27.99 -41.37
N GLU A 383 -10.74 -29.05 -42.10
CA GLU A 383 -10.06 -30.33 -41.84
C GLU A 383 -8.54 -30.13 -41.69
N ARG A 384 -7.95 -29.27 -42.54
CA ARG A 384 -6.51 -28.97 -42.57
C ARG A 384 -5.95 -28.36 -41.28
N PHE A 385 -6.80 -27.79 -40.42
CA PHE A 385 -6.39 -27.13 -39.18
C PHE A 385 -6.71 -27.92 -37.91
N LYS A 386 -7.43 -29.02 -38.00
CA LYS A 386 -7.92 -29.78 -36.82
C LYS A 386 -6.83 -30.25 -35.87
N THR A 387 -5.67 -30.62 -36.40
CA THR A 387 -4.52 -31.08 -35.63
C THR A 387 -3.57 -29.98 -35.24
N LEU A 388 -3.74 -28.76 -35.79
CA LEU A 388 -2.90 -27.60 -35.54
C LEU A 388 -3.43 -26.78 -34.36
N THR A 389 -2.62 -25.85 -33.92
CA THR A 389 -2.94 -24.93 -32.81
C THR A 389 -2.84 -23.48 -33.26
N GLY A 390 -3.22 -22.54 -32.43
CA GLY A 390 -3.04 -21.11 -32.68
C GLY A 390 -1.58 -20.63 -32.72
N LYS A 391 -0.61 -21.54 -32.53
CA LYS A 391 0.85 -21.26 -32.65
C LYS A 391 1.40 -21.69 -34.01
N ASP A 392 0.64 -22.46 -34.78
CA ASP A 392 1.09 -23.02 -36.06
C ASP A 392 0.90 -22.02 -37.20
N ALA A 393 1.90 -21.84 -38.04
CA ALA A 393 1.93 -20.84 -39.09
C ALA A 393 0.68 -20.81 -39.98
N PRO A 394 0.10 -21.95 -40.47
CA PRO A 394 -1.09 -21.93 -41.30
C PRO A 394 -2.34 -21.38 -40.58
N VAL A 395 -2.45 -21.60 -39.23
CA VAL A 395 -3.56 -21.07 -38.43
C VAL A 395 -3.36 -19.57 -38.15
N ILE A 396 -2.13 -19.18 -37.90
CA ILE A 396 -1.76 -17.74 -37.72
C ILE A 396 -2.08 -16.96 -39.00
N GLU A 397 -1.67 -17.49 -40.16
CA GLU A 397 -1.93 -16.85 -41.45
C GLU A 397 -3.43 -16.73 -41.75
N TYR A 398 -4.20 -17.78 -41.52
CA TYR A 398 -5.64 -17.75 -41.65
C TYR A 398 -6.32 -16.70 -40.80
N LEU A 399 -5.93 -16.58 -39.51
CA LEU A 399 -6.50 -15.60 -38.58
C LEU A 399 -6.02 -14.16 -38.87
N ASN A 400 -4.80 -14.01 -39.36
CA ASN A 400 -4.26 -12.71 -39.77
C ASN A 400 -4.95 -12.12 -41.01
N GLN A 401 -5.60 -12.92 -41.82
CA GLN A 401 -6.37 -12.47 -43.01
C GLN A 401 -7.77 -11.95 -42.63
N GLN A 402 -8.18 -12.10 -41.36
CA GLN A 402 -9.54 -11.78 -40.93
C GLN A 402 -9.61 -10.38 -40.30
N GLU A 403 -10.29 -9.44 -40.94
CA GLU A 403 -10.47 -8.07 -40.45
C GLU A 403 -11.12 -8.03 -39.06
N SER A 404 -12.10 -8.88 -38.79
CA SER A 404 -12.76 -9.01 -37.47
C SER A 404 -11.80 -9.40 -36.34
N VAL A 405 -10.75 -10.16 -36.65
CA VAL A 405 -9.71 -10.53 -35.67
C VAL A 405 -8.82 -9.34 -35.35
N HIS A 406 -8.47 -8.54 -36.34
CA HIS A 406 -7.69 -7.31 -36.12
C HIS A 406 -8.44 -6.30 -35.29
N GLN A 407 -9.71 -6.03 -35.59
CA GLN A 407 -10.56 -5.12 -34.81
C GLN A 407 -10.74 -5.58 -33.37
N PHE A 408 -10.93 -6.88 -33.16
CA PHE A 408 -11.02 -7.46 -31.82
C PHE A 408 -9.72 -7.27 -31.04
N LEU A 409 -8.58 -7.61 -31.63
CA LEU A 409 -7.27 -7.43 -31.00
C LEU A 409 -6.97 -5.95 -30.68
N ALA A 410 -7.27 -5.03 -31.58
CA ALA A 410 -7.08 -3.60 -31.35
C ALA A 410 -7.88 -3.11 -30.13
N SER A 411 -9.15 -3.53 -30.02
CA SER A 411 -10.01 -3.19 -28.87
C SER A 411 -9.47 -3.77 -27.56
N VAL A 412 -9.06 -5.05 -27.57
CA VAL A 412 -8.47 -5.71 -26.42
C VAL A 412 -7.18 -5.03 -25.98
N MET A 413 -6.27 -4.75 -26.93
CA MET A 413 -5.00 -4.08 -26.62
C MET A 413 -5.21 -2.69 -26.02
N SER A 414 -6.17 -1.91 -26.53
CA SER A 414 -6.51 -0.60 -25.97
C SER A 414 -6.97 -0.67 -24.50
N LEU A 415 -7.87 -1.61 -24.17
CA LEU A 415 -8.37 -1.84 -22.80
C LEU A 415 -7.25 -2.32 -21.86
N VAL A 416 -6.44 -3.28 -22.33
CA VAL A 416 -5.35 -3.83 -21.54
C VAL A 416 -4.25 -2.80 -21.32
N ASP A 417 -3.90 -2.01 -22.33
CA ASP A 417 -2.90 -0.95 -22.24
C ASP A 417 -3.28 0.16 -21.25
N ALA A 418 -4.54 0.55 -21.23
CA ALA A 418 -5.05 1.49 -20.24
C ALA A 418 -4.89 0.94 -18.82
N SER A 419 -5.17 -0.36 -18.63
CA SER A 419 -5.00 -1.04 -17.35
C SER A 419 -3.54 -1.22 -16.97
N VAL A 420 -2.66 -1.59 -17.91
CA VAL A 420 -1.21 -1.69 -17.70
C VAL A 420 -0.65 -0.36 -17.21
N SER A 421 -0.98 0.74 -17.88
CA SER A 421 -0.52 2.07 -17.50
C SER A 421 -0.97 2.46 -16.09
N ASN A 422 -2.24 2.20 -15.76
CA ASN A 422 -2.78 2.44 -14.43
C ASN A 422 -2.13 1.52 -13.37
N TYR A 423 -1.93 0.23 -13.69
CA TYR A 423 -1.33 -0.74 -12.79
C TYR A 423 0.15 -0.43 -12.51
N GLN A 424 0.91 -0.01 -13.53
CA GLN A 424 2.29 0.46 -13.35
C GLN A 424 2.34 1.71 -12.47
N GLN A 425 1.48 2.68 -12.73
CA GLN A 425 1.37 3.90 -11.93
C GLN A 425 1.01 3.61 -10.48
N ARG A 426 0.12 2.64 -10.25
CA ARG A 426 -0.31 2.17 -8.93
C ARG A 426 0.59 1.08 -8.35
N ARG A 427 1.65 0.67 -9.06
CA ARG A 427 2.59 -0.39 -8.68
C ARG A 427 1.90 -1.73 -8.38
N PHE A 428 0.86 -2.07 -9.15
CA PHE A 428 0.29 -3.41 -9.11
C PHE A 428 1.24 -4.38 -9.81
N LYS A 429 1.36 -5.60 -9.27
CA LYS A 429 2.33 -6.59 -9.73
C LYS A 429 1.77 -7.61 -10.70
N ASN A 430 0.47 -7.80 -10.73
CA ASN A 430 -0.16 -8.84 -11.53
C ASN A 430 -1.36 -8.30 -12.28
N LEU A 431 -1.40 -8.60 -13.57
CA LEU A 431 -2.56 -8.39 -14.44
C LEU A 431 -2.90 -9.71 -15.11
N MET A 432 -4.08 -10.25 -14.83
CA MET A 432 -4.56 -11.46 -15.49
C MET A 432 -5.40 -11.10 -16.72
N VAL A 433 -5.09 -11.73 -17.85
CA VAL A 433 -5.87 -11.60 -19.10
C VAL A 433 -6.09 -13.00 -19.68
N SER A 434 -7.35 -13.36 -19.95
CA SER A 434 -7.70 -14.70 -20.40
C SER A 434 -8.51 -14.66 -21.69
N PHE A 435 -8.14 -15.49 -22.66
CA PHE A 435 -8.87 -15.65 -23.93
C PHE A 435 -9.54 -17.03 -23.98
N GLY A 436 -10.85 -17.04 -24.18
CA GLY A 436 -11.62 -18.26 -24.31
C GLY A 436 -12.09 -18.51 -25.75
N CYS A 437 -12.04 -19.77 -26.20
CA CYS A 437 -12.77 -20.22 -27.37
C CYS A 437 -13.45 -21.57 -27.09
N THR A 438 -14.12 -22.19 -28.06
CA THR A 438 -14.84 -23.45 -27.84
C THR A 438 -13.90 -24.55 -27.37
N GLY A 439 -12.83 -24.86 -28.13
CA GLY A 439 -11.90 -25.96 -27.84
C GLY A 439 -10.63 -25.55 -27.09
N GLY A 440 -10.34 -24.25 -26.97
CA GLY A 440 -9.10 -23.77 -26.29
C GLY A 440 -7.81 -24.00 -27.09
N GLN A 441 -7.88 -24.33 -28.38
CA GLN A 441 -6.76 -24.81 -29.20
C GLN A 441 -6.28 -23.78 -30.26
N HIS A 442 -7.19 -23.09 -30.95
CA HIS A 442 -6.86 -22.22 -32.10
C HIS A 442 -6.96 -20.75 -31.74
N ARG A 443 -8.19 -20.17 -31.78
CA ARG A 443 -8.46 -18.73 -31.60
C ARG A 443 -7.92 -18.19 -30.27
N SER A 444 -8.23 -18.82 -29.16
CA SER A 444 -7.78 -18.38 -27.83
C SER A 444 -6.25 -18.42 -27.69
N VAL A 445 -5.60 -19.43 -28.26
CA VAL A 445 -4.12 -19.54 -28.26
C VAL A 445 -3.51 -18.43 -29.09
N TYR A 446 -4.00 -18.21 -30.31
CA TYR A 446 -3.53 -17.13 -31.18
C TYR A 446 -3.70 -15.76 -30.52
N LEU A 447 -4.88 -15.44 -29.97
CA LEU A 447 -5.16 -14.16 -29.32
C LEU A 447 -4.25 -13.92 -28.11
N ALA A 448 -4.00 -14.97 -27.31
CA ALA A 448 -3.10 -14.90 -26.18
C ALA A 448 -1.65 -14.60 -26.59
N GLU A 449 -1.15 -15.24 -27.64
CA GLU A 449 0.19 -15.00 -28.18
C GLU A 449 0.33 -13.60 -28.79
N GLN A 450 -0.70 -13.08 -29.51
CA GLN A 450 -0.66 -11.71 -30.05
C GLN A 450 -0.61 -10.66 -28.95
N LEU A 451 -1.45 -10.80 -27.89
CA LEU A 451 -1.38 -9.91 -26.75
C LEU A 451 -0.04 -10.00 -26.02
N ALA A 452 0.48 -11.20 -25.82
CA ALA A 452 1.78 -11.40 -25.16
C ALA A 452 2.92 -10.74 -25.94
N LYS A 453 2.92 -10.86 -27.27
CA LYS A 453 3.88 -10.18 -28.15
C LYS A 453 3.77 -8.66 -28.03
N HIS A 454 2.56 -8.12 -28.02
CA HIS A 454 2.29 -6.69 -27.85
C HIS A 454 2.81 -6.17 -26.50
N LEU A 455 2.50 -6.85 -25.40
CA LEU A 455 2.93 -6.42 -24.06
C LEU A 455 4.45 -6.52 -23.88
N ARG A 456 5.09 -7.56 -24.43
CA ARG A 456 6.56 -7.69 -24.41
C ARG A 456 7.24 -6.56 -25.19
N SER A 457 6.67 -6.12 -26.31
CA SER A 457 7.21 -4.97 -27.06
C SER A 457 7.17 -3.65 -26.28
N ARG A 458 6.36 -3.59 -25.20
CA ARG A 458 6.24 -2.47 -24.26
C ARG A 458 7.02 -2.67 -22.97
N ASN A 459 7.95 -3.62 -22.94
CA ASN A 459 8.76 -3.99 -21.78
C ASN A 459 7.94 -4.47 -20.56
N ILE A 460 6.78 -5.07 -20.79
CA ILE A 460 6.01 -5.75 -19.74
C ILE A 460 6.46 -7.20 -19.66
N GLU A 461 6.74 -7.67 -18.46
CA GLU A 461 6.97 -9.10 -18.22
C GLU A 461 5.68 -9.88 -18.46
N VAL A 462 5.73 -10.96 -19.28
CA VAL A 462 4.55 -11.72 -19.66
C VAL A 462 4.77 -13.21 -19.46
N ILE A 463 3.89 -13.82 -18.67
CA ILE A 463 3.77 -15.27 -18.51
C ILE A 463 2.55 -15.72 -19.32
N VAL A 464 2.78 -16.60 -20.31
CA VAL A 464 1.71 -17.17 -21.15
C VAL A 464 1.47 -18.62 -20.74
N ARG A 465 0.21 -18.98 -20.53
CA ARG A 465 -0.20 -20.35 -20.26
C ARG A 465 -1.36 -20.79 -21.16
N HIS A 466 -1.17 -21.87 -21.89
CA HIS A 466 -2.17 -22.47 -22.76
C HIS A 466 -2.75 -23.71 -22.10
N ARG A 467 -3.77 -23.49 -21.26
CA ARG A 467 -4.29 -24.53 -20.36
C ARG A 467 -4.65 -25.84 -21.05
N GLU A 468 -5.24 -25.79 -22.25
CA GLU A 468 -5.64 -27.01 -22.94
C GLU A 468 -4.46 -27.68 -23.67
N LEU A 469 -3.46 -26.93 -24.11
CA LEU A 469 -2.26 -27.50 -24.72
C LEU A 469 -1.37 -28.16 -23.66
N GLU A 470 -1.24 -27.54 -22.47
CA GLU A 470 -0.52 -28.11 -21.34
C GLU A 470 -1.11 -29.46 -20.91
N ARG A 471 -2.43 -29.57 -20.85
CA ARG A 471 -3.14 -30.83 -20.54
C ARG A 471 -2.89 -31.89 -21.60
N ALA A 472 -3.02 -31.55 -22.89
CA ALA A 472 -2.75 -32.47 -23.97
C ALA A 472 -1.28 -32.95 -24.02
N GLY A 473 -0.35 -32.12 -23.58
CA GLY A 473 1.05 -32.50 -23.41
C GLY A 473 1.28 -33.46 -22.24
N ALA A 474 0.59 -33.25 -21.12
CA ALA A 474 0.66 -34.14 -19.95
C ALA A 474 0.05 -35.52 -20.20
N GLU A 475 -1.05 -35.58 -21.01
CA GLU A 475 -1.70 -36.84 -21.41
C GLU A 475 -0.86 -37.66 -22.41
N ARG A 476 0.19 -37.10 -23.03
CA ARG A 476 1.07 -37.73 -24.01
C ARG A 476 2.41 -38.22 -23.47
N VAL A 477 2.69 -38.06 -22.19
CA VAL A 477 3.87 -38.68 -21.57
C VAL A 477 3.55 -40.17 -21.34
N PRO A 478 4.20 -41.12 -22.03
CA PRO A 478 3.97 -42.55 -21.79
C PRO A 478 4.50 -42.85 -20.38
N ASP A 479 3.73 -43.64 -19.63
CA ASP A 479 4.25 -44.31 -18.45
C ASP A 479 5.52 -45.08 -18.85
N THR A 480 6.65 -44.70 -18.35
CA THR A 480 7.88 -45.49 -18.40
C THR A 480 7.60 -46.76 -17.63
N PRO A 481 7.83 -47.99 -18.23
CA PRO A 481 7.63 -49.21 -17.48
C PRO A 481 8.56 -49.24 -16.27
N GLY A 482 7.98 -49.18 -15.11
CA GLY A 482 8.69 -49.35 -13.84
C GLY A 482 9.15 -50.78 -13.69
N ASP A 483 10.34 -50.94 -13.21
CA ASP A 483 10.98 -52.21 -12.80
C ASP A 483 10.04 -52.99 -11.84
N GLU A 484 9.73 -54.21 -12.20
CA GLU A 484 9.12 -55.22 -11.33
C GLU A 484 10.08 -55.53 -10.15
N VAL A 485 9.64 -55.19 -8.96
CA VAL A 485 10.15 -55.82 -7.73
C VAL A 485 9.01 -56.50 -7.04
N GLY A 486 9.14 -57.82 -6.99
CA GLY A 486 8.12 -58.77 -6.53
C GLY A 486 7.75 -58.67 -5.05
N PRO A 487 6.74 -59.41 -4.62
CA PRO A 487 6.08 -59.17 -3.33
C PRO A 487 6.75 -59.94 -2.20
N ASP A 488 6.89 -59.28 -1.06
CA ASP A 488 7.06 -60.04 0.19
C ASP A 488 6.07 -59.56 1.28
N ARG A 489 5.67 -60.56 2.02
CA ARG A 489 4.49 -60.69 2.86
C ARG A 489 4.55 -59.97 4.19
N ALA A 490 3.36 -59.76 4.67
CA ALA A 490 2.83 -59.96 6.04
C ALA A 490 2.82 -58.69 6.94
N ALA A 491 1.74 -58.36 7.47
CA ALA A 491 0.85 -58.78 8.49
C ALA A 491 -0.04 -57.63 8.99
N ALA A 492 -1.28 -57.98 9.18
CA ALA A 492 -2.35 -57.15 9.71
C ALA A 492 -2.13 -56.67 11.15
N ALA A 493 -2.63 -55.48 11.43
CA ALA A 493 -3.24 -55.17 12.73
C ALA A 493 -4.28 -54.07 12.59
N THR A 494 -5.51 -54.46 12.61
CA THR A 494 -6.73 -53.68 12.77
C THR A 494 -6.80 -53.18 14.21
N ILE A 495 -6.96 -51.89 14.45
CA ILE A 495 -7.53 -51.38 15.71
C ILE A 495 -8.51 -50.24 15.32
N GLY A 496 -9.76 -50.45 15.69
CA GLY A 496 -10.88 -49.55 15.50
C GLY A 496 -10.96 -48.43 16.57
N PRO A 497 -11.92 -47.50 16.42
CA PRO A 497 -11.96 -46.27 17.20
C PRO A 497 -12.71 -46.47 18.53
N GLU A 498 -12.15 -45.96 19.61
CA GLU A 498 -12.92 -45.68 20.83
C GLU A 498 -12.69 -44.25 21.31
N SER A 499 -13.81 -43.65 21.54
CA SER A 499 -14.14 -42.42 22.23
C SER A 499 -13.38 -42.15 23.52
N ILE A 500 -12.98 -40.91 23.79
CA ILE A 500 -13.00 -40.35 25.16
C ILE A 500 -13.47 -38.89 25.10
N ARG A 501 -14.61 -38.62 25.73
CA ARG A 501 -15.02 -37.36 26.32
C ARG A 501 -14.19 -37.11 27.57
N GLN A 502 -13.62 -35.94 27.69
CA GLN A 502 -13.72 -35.02 28.84
C GLN A 502 -13.04 -33.70 28.48
#